data_1a8469d716c0a523d27be2e8b78ab7bb
#
_entry.id   1a8469d716c0a523d27be2e8b78ab7bb
#
_cell.length_a   1.000
_cell.length_b   1.000
_cell.length_c   1.000
_cell.angle_alpha   90.00
_cell.angle_beta   90.00
_cell.angle_gamma   90.00
#
_symmetry.space_group_name_H-M   'P 1'
#
loop_
_entity.id
_entity.type
_entity.pdbx_description
1 polymer ?
#
loop_
_entity_poly.entity_id
_entity_poly.type
_entity_poly.pdbx_seq_one_letter_code
_entity_poly.pdbx_strand_id
1 'polypeptide(L)'
;MSEMKPAKHISCLHFCEAAGAGQYMPTSASMIGVLPCFCYPDLLSMSVENSNLKERVRAFWQANPCGVKFADAAPGTRHFYELVEAHRYTKEWHIPAAADFAGARGLKVLEIGCGLGTDGAQFAEAGADYTGVDLTEAAVELARRRFELFDLPGTFQTADAENLSFPDESFDLVYSHGVLHHTPETGKAIQEIHRVLRPRGRAVVMLYHRGSYNYRVNISLLRRAGAQLLKWETGIKLVNKITGEPLESLREHARLLKTERESYLKPDGFLSQNTDGAGNPLARVYSRKEARELFKDFSEVTLKTYFLNKRWLPVIGNVLPRSLESRLASRWGWHLWIYATK
;
A
#
# COMPACT_ATOMS: atom_id res chain seq x y z
N MET A 1 -20.97 28.17 -27.55
CA MET A 1 -21.11 29.09 -26.40
C MET A 1 -22.40 28.73 -25.69
N SER A 2 -22.27 28.01 -24.59
CA SER A 2 -23.36 27.73 -23.65
C SER A 2 -22.72 27.65 -22.29
N GLU A 3 -22.99 28.64 -21.45
CA GLU A 3 -22.41 28.84 -20.13
C GLU A 3 -22.97 27.81 -19.15
N MET A 4 -22.09 27.08 -18.51
CA MET A 4 -22.41 26.24 -17.31
C MET A 4 -22.36 27.14 -16.08
N LYS A 5 -23.51 27.29 -15.41
CA LYS A 5 -23.66 27.96 -14.12
C LYS A 5 -23.07 27.09 -13.01
N PRO A 6 -22.42 27.68 -11.99
CA PRO A 6 -21.87 26.94 -10.87
C PRO A 6 -22.98 26.41 -9.94
N ALA A 7 -22.75 25.18 -9.42
CA ALA A 7 -23.63 24.55 -8.43
C ALA A 7 -23.61 25.32 -7.11
N LYS A 8 -24.80 25.56 -6.57
CA LYS A 8 -25.03 26.27 -5.30
C LYS A 8 -24.57 25.40 -4.11
N HIS A 9 -23.71 25.97 -3.27
CA HIS A 9 -23.48 25.50 -1.90
C HIS A 9 -24.80 25.44 -1.14
N ILE A 10 -25.23 24.25 -0.75
CA ILE A 10 -26.33 24.09 0.22
C ILE A 10 -25.69 24.18 1.61
N SER A 11 -25.86 25.30 2.25
CA SER A 11 -25.45 25.52 3.64
C SER A 11 -26.40 24.80 4.58
N CYS A 12 -25.85 24.11 5.56
CA CYS A 12 -26.54 23.31 6.59
C CYS A 12 -27.28 24.16 7.64
N LEU A 13 -27.65 25.42 7.32
CA LEU A 13 -28.24 26.39 8.24
C LEU A 13 -29.77 26.53 8.13
N HIS A 14 -30.47 25.71 7.34
CA HIS A 14 -31.91 25.89 7.08
C HIS A 14 -32.82 24.80 7.67
N PHE A 15 -32.40 24.08 8.69
CA PHE A 15 -33.25 23.05 9.33
C PHE A 15 -33.68 23.35 10.78
N CYS A 16 -33.43 24.55 11.28
CA CYS A 16 -33.85 24.96 12.67
C CYS A 16 -34.94 26.04 12.77
N GLU A 17 -35.55 26.47 11.68
CA GLU A 17 -36.56 27.56 11.72
C GLU A 17 -37.98 27.19 11.28
N ALA A 18 -38.43 25.98 11.55
CA ALA A 18 -39.82 25.58 11.30
C ALA A 18 -40.43 24.86 12.50
N ALA A 19 -40.51 25.50 13.65
CA ALA A 19 -41.44 25.13 14.71
C ALA A 19 -41.95 26.41 15.40
N GLY A 20 -43.05 26.91 14.85
CA GLY A 20 -43.73 28.09 15.34
C GLY A 20 -44.32 27.91 16.74
N ALA A 21 -44.36 29.00 17.45
CA ALA A 21 -44.88 29.17 18.78
C ALA A 21 -46.37 28.74 18.89
N GLY A 22 -46.69 27.89 19.85
CA GLY A 22 -48.02 27.61 20.34
C GLY A 22 -47.96 27.26 21.82
N GLN A 23 -48.41 28.19 22.64
CA GLN A 23 -48.58 28.05 24.10
C GLN A 23 -49.48 26.86 24.45
N TYR A 24 -49.01 25.99 25.33
CA TYR A 24 -49.84 25.32 26.36
C TYR A 24 -48.91 24.68 27.40
N MET A 25 -49.00 25.12 28.67
CA MET A 25 -48.56 24.32 29.80
C MET A 25 -49.63 23.29 30.17
N PRO A 26 -49.27 22.08 30.57
CA PRO A 26 -49.32 21.70 31.97
C PRO A 26 -48.22 20.75 32.47
N THR A 27 -47.79 21.03 33.67
CA THR A 27 -47.35 20.19 34.80
C THR A 27 -47.21 18.66 34.57
N SER A 28 -46.03 18.20 34.73
CA SER A 28 -45.57 17.11 35.62
C SER A 28 -44.31 16.43 35.08
N ALA A 29 -43.37 16.16 35.96
CA ALA A 29 -42.02 15.71 35.76
C ALA A 29 -41.90 14.33 35.08
N SER A 30 -41.05 14.26 34.07
CA SER A 30 -40.17 13.11 33.82
C SER A 30 -38.91 13.59 33.11
N MET A 31 -37.75 13.54 33.82
CA MET A 31 -36.45 13.81 33.25
C MET A 31 -36.12 12.74 32.23
N ILE A 32 -36.34 13.02 30.97
CA ILE A 32 -35.66 12.27 29.89
C ILE A 32 -34.45 13.14 29.56
N GLY A 33 -33.27 12.61 29.90
CA GLY A 33 -31.98 13.25 29.61
C GLY A 33 -31.83 13.49 28.12
N VAL A 34 -31.81 14.75 27.72
CA VAL A 34 -31.37 15.18 26.41
C VAL A 34 -29.87 14.91 26.36
N LEU A 35 -29.46 13.83 25.72
CA LEU A 35 -28.05 13.59 25.38
C LEU A 35 -27.63 14.75 24.45
N PRO A 36 -26.57 15.49 24.77
CA PRO A 36 -26.06 16.51 23.87
C PRO A 36 -25.61 15.81 22.59
N CYS A 37 -26.13 16.26 21.45
CA CYS A 37 -25.67 15.87 20.14
C CYS A 37 -24.23 16.39 19.99
N PHE A 38 -23.23 15.55 20.35
CA PHE A 38 -21.85 15.83 20.06
C PHE A 38 -21.68 15.70 18.54
N CYS A 39 -21.83 16.81 17.82
CA CYS A 39 -21.26 16.92 16.50
C CYS A 39 -19.73 16.77 16.68
N TYR A 40 -19.17 15.63 16.25
CA TYR A 40 -17.73 15.43 16.15
C TYR A 40 -17.24 16.08 14.84
N PRO A 41 -16.75 17.33 14.86
CA PRO A 41 -16.19 17.97 13.66
C PRO A 41 -14.95 17.24 13.17
N ASP A 42 -14.25 16.51 14.05
CA ASP A 42 -13.02 15.79 13.73
C ASP A 42 -13.23 14.57 12.81
N LEU A 43 -14.35 13.86 12.92
CA LEU A 43 -14.63 12.68 12.08
C LEU A 43 -14.91 13.06 10.62
N LEU A 44 -15.60 14.17 10.38
CA LEU A 44 -15.86 14.67 9.02
C LEU A 44 -14.58 15.22 8.37
N SER A 45 -13.76 15.95 9.11
CA SER A 45 -12.48 16.46 8.61
C SER A 45 -11.50 15.33 8.29
N MET A 46 -11.38 14.34 9.15
CA MET A 46 -10.54 13.15 8.92
C MET A 46 -11.01 12.35 7.71
N SER A 47 -12.31 12.20 7.47
CA SER A 47 -12.83 11.46 6.33
C SER A 47 -12.54 12.17 5.00
N VAL A 48 -12.62 13.49 4.94
CA VAL A 48 -12.29 14.31 3.78
C VAL A 48 -10.78 14.29 3.52
N GLU A 49 -9.96 14.39 4.56
CA GLU A 49 -8.51 14.33 4.44
C GLU A 49 -8.04 12.96 3.93
N ASN A 50 -8.60 11.86 4.45
CA ASN A 50 -8.31 10.51 3.99
C ASN A 50 -8.78 10.26 2.55
N SER A 51 -9.92 10.80 2.16
CA SER A 51 -10.42 10.74 0.78
C SER A 51 -9.47 11.45 -0.20
N ASN A 52 -9.03 12.67 0.14
CA ASN A 52 -8.04 13.40 -0.64
C ASN A 52 -6.68 12.67 -0.72
N LEU A 53 -6.26 12.05 0.39
CA LEU A 53 -5.01 11.28 0.42
C LEU A 53 -5.12 10.02 -0.45
N LYS A 54 -6.24 9.32 -0.41
CA LYS A 54 -6.50 8.13 -1.26
C LYS A 54 -6.45 8.48 -2.74
N GLU A 55 -7.06 9.60 -3.15
CA GLU A 55 -7.02 10.04 -4.54
C GLU A 55 -5.58 10.40 -4.98
N ARG A 56 -4.78 11.01 -4.12
CA ARG A 56 -3.36 11.25 -4.39
C ARG A 56 -2.57 9.94 -4.54
N VAL A 57 -2.86 8.94 -3.70
CA VAL A 57 -2.26 7.59 -3.80
C VAL A 57 -2.65 6.95 -5.12
N ARG A 58 -3.94 7.00 -5.48
CA ARG A 58 -4.45 6.50 -6.76
C ARG A 58 -3.76 7.17 -7.94
N ALA A 59 -3.72 8.51 -7.96
CA ALA A 59 -3.08 9.27 -9.05
C ALA A 59 -1.59 8.95 -9.20
N PHE A 60 -0.87 8.78 -8.08
CA PHE A 60 0.54 8.40 -8.10
C PHE A 60 0.75 7.02 -8.73
N TRP A 61 0.02 6.00 -8.28
CA TRP A 61 0.17 4.63 -8.79
C TRP A 61 -0.43 4.46 -10.19
N GLN A 62 -1.45 5.23 -10.55
CA GLN A 62 -1.99 5.28 -11.93
C GLN A 62 -0.92 5.77 -12.92
N ALA A 63 -0.13 6.77 -12.53
CA ALA A 63 0.96 7.31 -13.35
C ALA A 63 2.24 6.45 -13.30
N ASN A 64 2.43 5.66 -12.23
CA ASN A 64 3.65 4.90 -11.96
C ASN A 64 3.34 3.45 -11.56
N PRO A 65 2.77 2.61 -12.44
CA PRO A 65 2.46 1.22 -12.10
C PRO A 65 3.71 0.49 -11.61
N CYS A 66 3.57 -0.20 -10.46
CA CYS A 66 4.70 -0.85 -9.80
C CYS A 66 5.36 -1.89 -10.71
N GLY A 67 6.68 -1.81 -10.87
CA GLY A 67 7.44 -2.79 -11.68
C GLY A 67 7.79 -2.34 -13.09
N VAL A 68 7.05 -1.40 -13.69
CA VAL A 68 7.27 -0.96 -15.10
C VAL A 68 8.71 -0.48 -15.33
N LYS A 69 9.28 0.25 -14.39
CA LYS A 69 10.66 0.79 -14.49
C LYS A 69 11.78 -0.25 -14.46
N PHE A 70 11.47 -1.53 -14.21
CA PHE A 70 12.48 -2.58 -14.08
C PHE A 70 12.69 -3.40 -15.35
N ALA A 71 11.92 -3.14 -16.41
CA ALA A 71 12.04 -3.81 -17.69
C ALA A 71 12.39 -2.80 -18.79
N ASP A 72 13.46 -3.07 -19.51
CA ASP A 72 13.83 -2.31 -20.72
C ASP A 72 13.13 -2.93 -21.94
N ALA A 73 11.80 -2.87 -21.93
CA ALA A 73 10.92 -3.36 -23.00
C ALA A 73 9.59 -2.60 -22.98
N ALA A 74 8.90 -2.58 -24.11
CA ALA A 74 7.60 -1.92 -24.23
C ALA A 74 6.57 -2.56 -23.28
N PRO A 75 5.92 -1.77 -22.37
CA PRO A 75 4.90 -2.29 -21.46
C PRO A 75 3.79 -3.03 -22.21
N GLY A 76 3.29 -4.12 -21.61
CA GLY A 76 2.24 -4.93 -22.21
C GLY A 76 2.70 -5.96 -23.26
N THR A 77 4.00 -6.10 -23.51
CA THR A 77 4.54 -7.17 -24.35
C THR A 77 4.93 -8.39 -23.51
N ARG A 78 4.92 -9.60 -24.08
CA ARG A 78 5.37 -10.83 -23.39
C ARG A 78 6.75 -10.65 -22.79
N HIS A 79 7.70 -10.15 -23.58
CA HIS A 79 9.08 -9.92 -23.14
C HIS A 79 9.18 -8.95 -21.96
N PHE A 80 8.35 -7.89 -21.93
CA PHE A 80 8.27 -6.98 -20.80
C PHE A 80 7.90 -7.72 -19.51
N TYR A 81 6.87 -8.57 -19.53
CA TYR A 81 6.44 -9.31 -18.34
C TYR A 81 7.49 -10.35 -17.88
N GLU A 82 8.18 -11.00 -18.80
CA GLU A 82 9.27 -11.93 -18.49
C GLU A 82 10.43 -11.22 -17.78
N LEU A 83 10.81 -10.02 -18.25
CA LEU A 83 11.86 -9.22 -17.61
C LEU A 83 11.43 -8.74 -16.20
N VAL A 84 10.20 -8.26 -16.03
CA VAL A 84 9.65 -7.85 -14.74
C VAL A 84 9.68 -9.02 -13.75
N GLU A 85 9.21 -10.18 -14.16
CA GLU A 85 9.17 -11.39 -13.32
C GLU A 85 10.56 -11.85 -12.93
N ALA A 86 11.47 -11.95 -13.90
CA ALA A 86 12.86 -12.32 -13.64
C ALA A 86 13.54 -11.35 -12.67
N HIS A 87 13.30 -10.03 -12.84
CA HIS A 87 13.80 -9.02 -11.91
C HIS A 87 13.23 -9.22 -10.51
N ARG A 88 11.90 -9.39 -10.38
CA ARG A 88 11.20 -9.54 -9.11
C ARG A 88 11.75 -10.72 -8.32
N TYR A 89 11.72 -11.92 -8.88
CA TYR A 89 12.13 -13.13 -8.15
C TYR A 89 13.65 -13.29 -8.01
N THR A 90 14.44 -12.58 -8.81
CA THR A 90 15.89 -12.48 -8.58
C THR A 90 16.18 -11.59 -7.36
N LYS A 91 15.49 -10.47 -7.21
CA LYS A 91 15.68 -9.52 -6.10
C LYS A 91 14.99 -9.99 -4.84
N GLU A 92 13.76 -10.39 -4.96
CA GLU A 92 12.89 -10.81 -3.87
C GLU A 92 12.68 -12.33 -3.89
N TRP A 93 13.78 -13.07 -4.01
CA TRP A 93 13.83 -14.51 -4.19
C TRP A 93 13.08 -15.32 -3.12
N HIS A 94 12.72 -14.71 -1.99
CA HIS A 94 11.94 -15.32 -0.92
C HIS A 94 10.44 -15.39 -1.22
N ILE A 95 9.92 -14.59 -2.17
CA ILE A 95 8.48 -14.49 -2.43
C ILE A 95 7.86 -15.84 -2.79
N PRO A 96 8.37 -16.65 -3.74
CA PRO A 96 7.72 -17.90 -4.09
C PRO A 96 7.52 -18.85 -2.91
N ALA A 97 8.52 -18.94 -2.01
CA ALA A 97 8.42 -19.76 -0.81
C ALA A 97 7.54 -19.13 0.29
N ALA A 98 7.51 -17.80 0.37
CA ALA A 98 6.73 -17.10 1.39
C ALA A 98 5.24 -16.98 1.02
N ALA A 99 4.92 -16.83 -0.26
CA ALA A 99 3.55 -16.79 -0.78
C ALA A 99 2.90 -18.18 -0.85
N ASP A 100 3.72 -19.24 -0.98
CA ASP A 100 3.26 -20.63 -1.14
C ASP A 100 2.28 -20.79 -2.33
N PHE A 101 2.68 -20.32 -3.51
CA PHE A 101 1.84 -20.35 -4.70
C PHE A 101 1.29 -21.76 -5.01
N ALA A 102 2.11 -22.79 -4.89
CA ALA A 102 1.71 -24.18 -5.14
C ALA A 102 0.63 -24.68 -4.17
N GLY A 103 0.64 -24.20 -2.92
CA GLY A 103 -0.37 -24.53 -1.91
C GLY A 103 -1.74 -23.90 -2.17
N ALA A 104 -1.86 -23.05 -3.20
CA ALA A 104 -3.13 -22.42 -3.59
C ALA A 104 -3.93 -23.19 -4.64
N ARG A 105 -3.46 -24.35 -5.09
CA ARG A 105 -4.17 -25.18 -6.09
C ARG A 105 -5.61 -25.46 -5.69
N GLY A 106 -6.56 -25.09 -6.55
CA GLY A 106 -7.99 -25.30 -6.34
C GLY A 106 -8.64 -24.36 -5.34
N LEU A 107 -7.87 -23.42 -4.74
CA LEU A 107 -8.41 -22.41 -3.84
C LEU A 107 -8.96 -21.22 -4.63
N LYS A 108 -9.97 -20.55 -4.08
CA LYS A 108 -10.37 -19.21 -4.50
C LYS A 108 -9.46 -18.19 -3.88
N VAL A 109 -8.64 -17.54 -4.72
CA VAL A 109 -7.61 -16.59 -4.31
C VAL A 109 -7.99 -15.17 -4.71
N LEU A 110 -7.95 -14.25 -3.76
CA LEU A 110 -8.02 -12.81 -4.01
C LEU A 110 -6.63 -12.20 -3.79
N GLU A 111 -6.09 -11.53 -4.80
CA GLU A 111 -4.92 -10.67 -4.66
C GLU A 111 -5.35 -9.21 -4.59
N ILE A 112 -5.00 -8.53 -3.50
CA ILE A 112 -5.24 -7.08 -3.31
C ILE A 112 -3.98 -6.32 -3.68
N GLY A 113 -4.08 -5.45 -4.69
CA GLY A 113 -2.96 -4.74 -5.31
C GLY A 113 -2.20 -5.64 -6.28
N CYS A 114 -2.90 -6.20 -7.26
CA CYS A 114 -2.32 -7.16 -8.21
C CYS A 114 -1.26 -6.56 -9.15
N GLY A 115 -1.19 -5.23 -9.26
CA GLY A 115 -0.18 -4.54 -10.05
C GLY A 115 -0.11 -5.04 -11.49
N LEU A 116 1.04 -5.59 -11.89
CA LEU A 116 1.27 -6.16 -13.23
C LEU A 116 0.86 -7.65 -13.34
N GLY A 117 0.19 -8.20 -12.32
CA GLY A 117 -0.22 -9.61 -12.28
C GLY A 117 0.94 -10.60 -12.15
N THR A 118 2.09 -10.19 -11.61
CA THR A 118 3.28 -11.06 -11.55
C THR A 118 3.12 -12.20 -10.57
N ASP A 119 2.67 -11.92 -9.34
CA ASP A 119 2.40 -12.96 -8.34
C ASP A 119 1.09 -13.69 -8.68
N GLY A 120 0.10 -12.96 -9.23
CA GLY A 120 -1.16 -13.54 -9.70
C GLY A 120 -0.98 -14.62 -10.76
N ALA A 121 -0.05 -14.43 -11.70
CA ALA A 121 0.27 -15.43 -12.71
C ALA A 121 0.75 -16.75 -12.07
N GLN A 122 1.57 -16.68 -11.01
CA GLN A 122 2.05 -17.86 -10.29
C GLN A 122 0.90 -18.60 -9.57
N PHE A 123 -0.08 -17.87 -9.01
CA PHE A 123 -1.29 -18.49 -8.44
C PHE A 123 -2.13 -19.18 -9.51
N ALA A 124 -2.34 -18.53 -10.65
CA ALA A 124 -3.12 -19.09 -11.76
C ALA A 124 -2.43 -20.32 -12.38
N GLU A 125 -1.10 -20.27 -12.61
CA GLU A 125 -0.29 -21.41 -13.07
C GLU A 125 -0.33 -22.58 -12.09
N ALA A 126 -0.41 -22.32 -10.79
CA ALA A 126 -0.59 -23.36 -9.78
C ALA A 126 -2.00 -23.97 -9.79
N GLY A 127 -2.97 -23.39 -10.51
CA GLY A 127 -4.33 -23.89 -10.63
C GLY A 127 -5.29 -23.32 -9.58
N ALA A 128 -5.05 -22.10 -9.11
CA ALA A 128 -6.00 -21.35 -8.28
C ALA A 128 -7.14 -20.74 -9.13
N ASP A 129 -8.34 -20.60 -8.54
CA ASP A 129 -9.41 -19.73 -9.05
C ASP A 129 -9.06 -18.30 -8.63
N TYR A 130 -8.40 -17.57 -9.53
CA TYR A 130 -7.72 -16.33 -9.21
C TYR A 130 -8.55 -15.08 -9.54
N THR A 131 -8.60 -14.16 -8.58
CA THR A 131 -9.16 -12.82 -8.74
C THR A 131 -8.11 -11.79 -8.27
N GLY A 132 -7.74 -10.87 -9.17
CA GLY A 132 -6.85 -9.74 -8.87
C GLY A 132 -7.61 -8.43 -8.80
N VAL A 133 -7.35 -7.63 -7.76
CA VAL A 133 -7.87 -6.26 -7.68
C VAL A 133 -6.74 -5.25 -7.47
N ASP A 134 -6.91 -4.05 -8.03
CA ASP A 134 -6.00 -2.91 -7.81
C ASP A 134 -6.81 -1.63 -7.70
N LEU A 135 -6.26 -0.62 -7.05
CA LEU A 135 -6.88 0.71 -6.94
C LEU A 135 -6.89 1.45 -8.29
N THR A 136 -6.00 1.08 -9.21
CA THR A 136 -5.73 1.77 -10.47
C THR A 136 -6.16 0.96 -11.69
N GLU A 137 -6.73 1.64 -12.67
CA GLU A 137 -7.09 1.02 -13.94
C GLU A 137 -5.86 0.59 -14.75
N ALA A 138 -4.78 1.39 -14.68
CA ALA A 138 -3.54 1.08 -15.38
C ALA A 138 -2.93 -0.26 -14.94
N ALA A 139 -2.94 -0.56 -13.63
CA ALA A 139 -2.46 -1.84 -13.12
C ALA A 139 -3.38 -2.99 -13.56
N VAL A 140 -4.70 -2.83 -13.40
CA VAL A 140 -5.70 -3.84 -13.81
C VAL A 140 -5.58 -4.18 -15.30
N GLU A 141 -5.40 -3.18 -16.16
CA GLU A 141 -5.24 -3.39 -17.61
C GLU A 141 -3.95 -4.16 -17.93
N LEU A 142 -2.84 -3.78 -17.31
CA LEU A 142 -1.57 -4.49 -17.48
C LEU A 142 -1.64 -5.92 -16.95
N ALA A 143 -2.29 -6.15 -15.80
CA ALA A 143 -2.48 -7.51 -15.26
C ALA A 143 -3.34 -8.37 -16.21
N ARG A 144 -4.46 -7.85 -16.70
CA ARG A 144 -5.33 -8.52 -17.67
C ARG A 144 -4.55 -8.86 -18.94
N ARG A 145 -3.78 -7.89 -19.46
CA ARG A 145 -2.94 -8.11 -20.66
C ARG A 145 -1.90 -9.20 -20.46
N ARG A 146 -1.31 -9.28 -19.26
CA ARG A 146 -0.40 -10.39 -18.93
C ARG A 146 -1.12 -11.72 -19.05
N PHE A 147 -2.26 -11.88 -18.40
CA PHE A 147 -3.00 -13.14 -18.38
C PHE A 147 -3.45 -13.58 -19.78
N GLU A 148 -3.90 -12.64 -20.61
CA GLU A 148 -4.19 -12.90 -22.03
C GLU A 148 -2.97 -13.43 -22.80
N LEU A 149 -1.82 -12.78 -22.66
CA LEU A 149 -0.59 -13.15 -23.36
C LEU A 149 -0.03 -14.51 -22.93
N PHE A 150 -0.26 -14.89 -21.68
CA PHE A 150 0.25 -16.15 -21.12
C PHE A 150 -0.83 -17.27 -21.08
N ASP A 151 -2.02 -16.99 -21.61
CA ASP A 151 -3.18 -17.92 -21.64
C ASP A 151 -3.55 -18.44 -20.24
N LEU A 152 -3.57 -17.53 -19.27
CA LEU A 152 -3.89 -17.82 -17.88
C LEU A 152 -5.34 -17.44 -17.54
N PRO A 153 -6.04 -18.25 -16.75
CA PRO A 153 -7.37 -17.91 -16.24
C PRO A 153 -7.27 -16.91 -15.08
N GLY A 154 -8.13 -15.90 -15.07
CA GLY A 154 -8.21 -14.95 -13.96
C GLY A 154 -9.24 -13.86 -14.19
N THR A 155 -9.73 -13.29 -13.10
CA THR A 155 -10.66 -12.17 -13.09
C THR A 155 -9.98 -10.94 -12.53
N PHE A 156 -10.24 -9.78 -13.15
CA PHE A 156 -9.61 -8.51 -12.74
C PHE A 156 -10.63 -7.39 -12.66
N GLN A 157 -10.56 -6.60 -11.58
CA GLN A 157 -11.37 -5.40 -11.43
C GLN A 157 -10.64 -4.31 -10.64
N THR A 158 -11.01 -3.06 -10.88
CA THR A 158 -10.58 -1.94 -10.05
C THR A 158 -11.36 -1.98 -8.74
N ALA A 159 -10.65 -1.96 -7.59
CA ALA A 159 -11.28 -1.96 -6.27
C ALA A 159 -10.43 -1.24 -5.23
N ASP A 160 -11.12 -0.69 -4.24
CA ASP A 160 -10.51 -0.12 -3.04
C ASP A 160 -10.37 -1.21 -1.97
N ALA A 161 -9.15 -1.44 -1.49
CA ALA A 161 -8.87 -2.41 -0.42
C ALA A 161 -9.63 -2.13 0.88
N GLU A 162 -10.00 -0.86 1.12
CA GLU A 162 -10.75 -0.44 2.30
C GLU A 162 -12.27 -0.62 2.16
N ASN A 163 -12.76 -1.03 0.97
CA ASN A 163 -14.18 -1.26 0.68
C ASN A 163 -14.33 -2.20 -0.52
N LEU A 164 -14.14 -3.50 -0.30
CA LEU A 164 -14.20 -4.52 -1.33
C LEU A 164 -15.64 -4.84 -1.73
N SER A 165 -15.91 -4.94 -3.03
CA SER A 165 -17.23 -5.23 -3.58
C SER A 165 -17.60 -6.71 -3.59
N PHE A 166 -16.88 -7.55 -2.84
CA PHE A 166 -17.16 -8.98 -2.74
C PHE A 166 -18.07 -9.29 -1.55
N PRO A 167 -18.92 -10.34 -1.66
CA PRO A 167 -19.69 -10.85 -0.53
C PRO A 167 -18.76 -11.35 0.60
N ASP A 168 -19.30 -11.47 1.79
CA ASP A 168 -18.63 -12.13 2.91
C ASP A 168 -18.29 -13.57 2.54
N GLU A 169 -17.18 -14.08 3.09
CA GLU A 169 -16.80 -15.49 3.00
C GLU A 169 -16.66 -16.03 1.56
N SER A 170 -16.14 -15.19 0.65
CA SER A 170 -16.01 -15.50 -0.79
C SER A 170 -14.72 -16.23 -1.14
N PHE A 171 -13.64 -16.07 -0.35
CA PHE A 171 -12.29 -16.50 -0.70
C PHE A 171 -11.69 -17.46 0.34
N ASP A 172 -10.86 -18.39 -0.13
CA ASP A 172 -10.10 -19.32 0.71
C ASP A 172 -8.75 -18.71 1.12
N LEU A 173 -8.17 -17.86 0.25
CA LEU A 173 -6.91 -17.17 0.45
C LEU A 173 -7.01 -15.72 -0.01
N VAL A 174 -6.59 -14.79 0.84
CA VAL A 174 -6.34 -13.40 0.43
C VAL A 174 -4.85 -13.12 0.51
N TYR A 175 -4.28 -12.68 -0.59
CA TYR A 175 -2.88 -12.30 -0.72
C TYR A 175 -2.74 -10.80 -0.96
N SER A 176 -1.78 -10.15 -0.33
CA SER A 176 -1.44 -8.74 -0.62
C SER A 176 0.03 -8.46 -0.33
N HIS A 177 0.79 -8.10 -1.36
CA HIS A 177 2.22 -7.86 -1.24
C HIS A 177 2.59 -6.43 -1.64
N GLY A 178 3.03 -5.63 -0.67
CA GLY A 178 3.56 -4.29 -0.95
C GLY A 178 2.49 -3.21 -1.17
N VAL A 179 1.27 -3.38 -0.64
CA VAL A 179 0.10 -2.54 -0.98
C VAL A 179 -0.50 -1.85 0.23
N LEU A 180 -0.90 -2.60 1.25
CA LEU A 180 -1.74 -2.08 2.33
C LEU A 180 -1.10 -1.00 3.20
N HIS A 181 0.22 -0.88 3.18
CA HIS A 181 0.93 0.22 3.84
C HIS A 181 0.92 1.53 3.03
N HIS A 182 0.29 1.53 1.86
CA HIS A 182 -0.03 2.70 1.04
C HIS A 182 -1.51 3.10 1.11
N THR A 183 -2.33 2.41 1.92
CA THR A 183 -3.73 2.81 2.11
C THR A 183 -3.87 3.80 3.28
N PRO A 184 -4.74 4.81 3.21
CA PRO A 184 -5.00 5.71 4.33
C PRO A 184 -5.44 4.99 5.60
N GLU A 185 -6.31 3.99 5.48
CA GLU A 185 -6.88 3.26 6.60
C GLU A 185 -6.58 1.75 6.52
N THR A 186 -5.30 1.39 6.72
CA THR A 186 -4.84 -0.01 6.68
C THR A 186 -5.70 -0.94 7.56
N GLY A 187 -6.20 -0.47 8.70
CA GLY A 187 -7.08 -1.25 9.58
C GLY A 187 -8.39 -1.65 8.90
N LYS A 188 -9.01 -0.75 8.11
CA LYS A 188 -10.21 -1.09 7.32
C LYS A 188 -9.91 -2.12 6.25
N ALA A 189 -8.78 -2.00 5.56
CA ALA A 189 -8.39 -2.99 4.58
C ALA A 189 -8.20 -4.39 5.21
N ILE A 190 -7.65 -4.48 6.42
CA ILE A 190 -7.53 -5.75 7.17
C ILE A 190 -8.89 -6.28 7.59
N GLN A 191 -9.84 -5.41 8.00
CA GLN A 191 -11.22 -5.82 8.29
C GLN A 191 -11.93 -6.36 7.05
N GLU A 192 -11.74 -5.74 5.88
CA GLU A 192 -12.28 -6.23 4.60
C GLU A 192 -11.67 -7.59 4.23
N ILE A 193 -10.36 -7.79 4.41
CA ILE A 193 -9.71 -9.08 4.23
C ILE A 193 -10.37 -10.13 5.13
N HIS A 194 -10.57 -9.81 6.42
CA HIS A 194 -11.23 -10.72 7.34
C HIS A 194 -12.68 -11.03 6.90
N ARG A 195 -13.43 -10.03 6.46
CA ARG A 195 -14.82 -10.18 6.02
C ARG A 195 -14.94 -11.12 4.82
N VAL A 196 -14.13 -10.90 3.78
CA VAL A 196 -14.22 -11.67 2.53
C VAL A 196 -13.62 -13.08 2.63
N LEU A 197 -12.80 -13.37 3.65
CA LEU A 197 -12.28 -14.70 3.91
C LEU A 197 -13.37 -15.63 4.47
N ARG A 198 -13.41 -16.87 3.99
CA ARG A 198 -14.19 -17.95 4.57
C ARG A 198 -13.70 -18.31 5.98
N PRO A 199 -14.54 -18.97 6.80
CA PRO A 199 -14.07 -19.59 8.03
C PRO A 199 -12.87 -20.52 7.76
N ARG A 200 -11.79 -20.37 8.51
CA ARG A 200 -10.49 -21.04 8.31
C ARG A 200 -9.74 -20.60 7.04
N GLY A 201 -10.23 -19.59 6.32
CA GLY A 201 -9.51 -18.97 5.20
C GLY A 201 -8.26 -18.26 5.70
N ARG A 202 -7.27 -18.11 4.82
CA ARG A 202 -5.95 -17.57 5.17
C ARG A 202 -5.72 -16.22 4.54
N ALA A 203 -5.10 -15.30 5.30
CA ALA A 203 -4.51 -14.08 4.79
C ALA A 203 -2.98 -14.21 4.76
N VAL A 204 -2.37 -13.83 3.65
CA VAL A 204 -0.91 -13.69 3.50
C VAL A 204 -0.62 -12.27 3.07
N VAL A 205 -0.13 -11.44 3.99
CA VAL A 205 0.04 -10.00 3.79
C VAL A 205 1.48 -9.60 4.05
N MET A 206 2.05 -8.75 3.18
CA MET A 206 3.35 -8.14 3.42
C MET A 206 3.21 -6.64 3.68
N LEU A 207 3.77 -6.19 4.81
CA LEU A 207 3.88 -4.79 5.20
C LEU A 207 5.36 -4.39 5.36
N TYR A 208 5.66 -3.10 5.28
CA TYR A 208 7.01 -2.59 5.57
C TYR A 208 7.32 -2.63 7.06
N HIS A 209 8.52 -3.16 7.40
CA HIS A 209 8.93 -3.42 8.76
C HIS A 209 9.68 -2.24 9.40
N ARG A 210 9.11 -1.65 10.45
CA ARG A 210 9.70 -0.56 11.24
C ARG A 210 11.02 -0.94 11.91
N GLY A 211 11.18 -2.21 12.29
CA GLY A 211 12.40 -2.74 12.91
C GLY A 211 13.53 -3.04 11.94
N SER A 212 13.33 -2.84 10.63
CA SER A 212 14.30 -3.20 9.60
C SER A 212 15.54 -2.32 9.56
N TYR A 213 16.63 -2.86 9.02
CA TYR A 213 17.82 -2.09 8.68
C TYR A 213 17.49 -0.96 7.69
N ASN A 214 16.66 -1.24 6.68
CA ASN A 214 16.29 -0.23 5.68
C ASN A 214 15.66 1.00 6.33
N TYR A 215 14.67 0.82 7.20
CA TYR A 215 14.01 1.95 7.84
C TYR A 215 14.94 2.67 8.82
N ARG A 216 15.54 1.92 9.76
CA ARG A 216 16.28 2.51 10.88
C ARG A 216 17.60 3.15 10.44
N VAL A 217 18.32 2.53 9.53
CA VAL A 217 19.65 2.99 9.12
C VAL A 217 19.60 3.70 7.77
N ASN A 218 19.12 3.03 6.74
CA ASN A 218 19.17 3.60 5.39
C ASN A 218 18.28 4.84 5.26
N ILE A 219 16.97 4.74 5.56
CA ILE A 219 16.03 5.85 5.38
C ILE A 219 16.24 6.91 6.47
N SER A 220 16.19 6.51 7.75
CA SER A 220 16.15 7.47 8.86
C SER A 220 17.49 8.16 9.16
N LEU A 221 18.62 7.56 8.78
CA LEU A 221 19.94 8.15 8.99
C LEU A 221 20.64 8.51 7.67
N LEU A 222 20.96 7.51 6.82
CA LEU A 222 21.83 7.74 5.67
C LEU A 222 21.17 8.62 4.61
N ARG A 223 19.93 8.31 4.20
CA ARG A 223 19.20 9.14 3.21
C ARG A 223 18.87 10.51 3.78
N ARG A 224 18.58 10.63 5.07
CA ARG A 224 18.31 11.90 5.73
C ARG A 224 19.56 12.80 5.78
N ALA A 225 20.74 12.23 6.06
CA ALA A 225 22.01 12.93 5.94
C ALA A 225 22.31 13.33 4.48
N GLY A 226 22.12 12.38 3.53
CA GLY A 226 22.30 12.62 2.11
C GLY A 226 21.39 13.72 1.55
N ALA A 227 20.16 13.84 2.07
CA ALA A 227 19.23 14.89 1.65
C ALA A 227 19.77 16.31 1.85
N GLN A 228 20.69 16.53 2.80
CA GLN A 228 21.34 17.82 2.98
C GLN A 228 22.25 18.18 1.80
N LEU A 229 22.82 17.18 1.13
CA LEU A 229 23.67 17.36 -0.05
C LEU A 229 22.88 17.72 -1.30
N LEU A 230 21.59 17.37 -1.36
CA LEU A 230 20.74 17.63 -2.53
C LEU A 230 20.41 19.10 -2.75
N LYS A 231 20.84 19.99 -1.87
CA LYS A 231 20.72 21.44 -2.00
C LYS A 231 21.61 22.02 -3.12
N TRP A 232 22.63 21.29 -3.52
CA TRP A 232 23.62 21.72 -4.51
C TRP A 232 23.76 20.66 -5.62
N GLU A 233 23.93 21.10 -6.86
CA GLU A 233 24.09 20.20 -8.02
C GLU A 233 25.33 19.29 -7.88
N THR A 234 26.41 19.80 -7.27
CA THR A 234 27.60 19.01 -6.94
C THR A 234 27.30 17.91 -5.93
N GLY A 235 26.45 18.19 -4.95
CA GLY A 235 25.99 17.22 -3.97
C GLY A 235 25.09 16.15 -4.60
N ILE A 236 24.19 16.53 -5.51
CA ILE A 236 23.36 15.58 -6.29
C ILE A 236 24.25 14.59 -7.06
N LYS A 237 25.26 15.09 -7.78
CA LYS A 237 26.21 14.26 -8.52
C LYS A 237 27.03 13.34 -7.59
N LEU A 238 27.40 13.83 -6.41
CA LEU A 238 28.11 13.02 -5.42
C LEU A 238 27.22 11.89 -4.88
N VAL A 239 25.96 12.19 -4.52
CA VAL A 239 25.00 11.17 -4.06
C VAL A 239 24.75 10.15 -5.16
N ASN A 240 24.56 10.57 -6.41
CA ASN A 240 24.42 9.64 -7.55
C ASN A 240 25.63 8.71 -7.68
N LYS A 241 26.85 9.25 -7.61
CA LYS A 241 28.09 8.46 -7.69
C LYS A 241 28.21 7.42 -6.57
N ILE A 242 27.77 7.75 -5.36
CA ILE A 242 27.87 6.88 -4.18
C ILE A 242 26.77 5.83 -4.18
N THR A 243 25.53 6.22 -4.52
CA THR A 243 24.35 5.36 -4.34
C THR A 243 23.89 4.66 -5.62
N GLY A 244 24.29 5.18 -6.79
CA GLY A 244 23.75 4.75 -8.09
C GLY A 244 22.28 5.16 -8.33
N GLU A 245 21.71 6.02 -7.46
CA GLU A 245 20.35 6.54 -7.66
C GLU A 245 20.32 7.45 -8.90
N PRO A 246 19.34 7.34 -9.81
CA PRO A 246 19.27 8.16 -11.01
C PRO A 246 19.25 9.67 -10.68
N LEU A 247 19.96 10.46 -11.49
CA LEU A 247 20.04 11.93 -11.31
C LEU A 247 18.65 12.59 -11.35
N GLU A 248 17.76 12.10 -12.18
CA GLU A 248 16.39 12.60 -12.28
C GLU A 248 15.63 12.41 -10.96
N SER A 249 15.69 11.22 -10.37
CA SER A 249 15.12 10.93 -9.05
C SER A 249 15.69 11.84 -7.96
N LEU A 250 17.01 12.02 -7.94
CA LEU A 250 17.66 12.90 -6.96
C LEU A 250 17.30 14.38 -7.14
N ARG A 251 17.12 14.85 -8.38
CA ARG A 251 16.63 16.21 -8.67
C ARG A 251 15.20 16.40 -8.25
N GLU A 252 14.34 15.40 -8.42
CA GLU A 252 12.98 15.43 -7.91
C GLU A 252 12.94 15.52 -6.39
N HIS A 253 13.77 14.75 -5.68
CA HIS A 253 13.94 14.90 -4.23
C HIS A 253 14.44 16.31 -3.85
N ALA A 254 15.36 16.88 -4.62
CA ALA A 254 15.84 18.25 -4.40
C ALA A 254 14.74 19.30 -4.62
N ARG A 255 13.90 19.10 -5.64
CA ARG A 255 12.73 19.94 -5.90
C ARG A 255 11.76 19.91 -4.73
N LEU A 256 11.35 18.70 -4.28
CA LEU A 256 10.45 18.52 -3.15
C LEU A 256 11.00 19.12 -1.85
N LEU A 257 12.28 18.95 -1.59
CA LEU A 257 12.96 19.60 -0.45
C LEU A 257 12.90 21.12 -0.51
N LYS A 258 12.86 21.71 -1.70
CA LYS A 258 12.78 23.16 -1.88
C LYS A 258 11.33 23.66 -1.78
N THR A 259 10.37 22.94 -2.37
CA THR A 259 8.97 23.39 -2.49
C THR A 259 8.10 22.95 -1.31
N GLU A 260 8.39 21.79 -0.72
CA GLU A 260 7.58 21.13 0.31
C GLU A 260 8.40 20.74 1.55
N ARG A 261 9.38 21.57 1.90
CA ARG A 261 10.39 21.23 2.91
C ARG A 261 9.83 20.72 4.22
N GLU A 262 8.79 21.35 4.73
CA GLU A 262 8.22 21.00 6.04
C GLU A 262 7.57 19.61 6.00
N SER A 263 6.71 19.36 5.03
CA SER A 263 6.04 18.05 4.85
C SER A 263 7.05 16.96 4.50
N TYR A 264 8.00 17.25 3.61
CA TYR A 264 9.06 16.32 3.20
C TYR A 264 9.93 15.86 4.37
N LEU A 265 10.31 16.75 5.29
CA LEU A 265 11.20 16.44 6.42
C LEU A 265 10.47 15.82 7.62
N LYS A 266 9.14 15.86 7.70
CA LYS A 266 8.39 15.09 8.69
C LYS A 266 8.71 13.59 8.54
N PRO A 267 8.73 12.79 9.62
CA PRO A 267 9.09 11.37 9.55
C PRO A 267 8.31 10.59 8.51
N ASP A 268 6.99 10.75 8.45
CA ASP A 268 6.10 10.03 7.53
C ASP A 268 6.23 10.53 6.09
N GLY A 269 6.37 11.85 5.89
CA GLY A 269 6.66 12.44 4.58
C GLY A 269 8.00 11.96 4.04
N PHE A 270 9.05 11.99 4.86
CA PHE A 270 10.37 11.50 4.47
C PHE A 270 10.36 10.01 4.12
N LEU A 271 9.66 9.19 4.91
CA LEU A 271 9.48 7.76 4.62
C LEU A 271 8.79 7.58 3.27
N SER A 272 7.65 8.23 3.05
CA SER A 272 6.85 8.09 1.83
C SER A 272 7.66 8.42 0.58
N GLN A 273 8.38 9.55 0.60
CA GLN A 273 9.22 10.00 -0.52
C GLN A 273 10.45 9.11 -0.77
N ASN A 274 10.91 8.36 0.23
CA ASN A 274 12.17 7.60 0.16
C ASN A 274 11.98 6.07 0.13
N THR A 275 10.76 5.59 -0.13
CA THR A 275 10.48 4.17 -0.31
C THR A 275 10.31 3.78 -1.79
N ASP A 276 9.22 4.14 -2.42
CA ASP A 276 8.87 3.65 -3.75
C ASP A 276 9.08 4.69 -4.86
N GLY A 277 9.69 5.80 -4.51
CA GLY A 277 10.05 6.88 -5.41
C GLY A 277 9.61 8.24 -4.90
N ALA A 278 10.26 9.28 -5.43
CA ALA A 278 9.89 10.65 -5.15
C ALA A 278 8.46 10.93 -5.64
N GLY A 279 7.69 11.66 -4.85
CA GLY A 279 6.27 11.92 -5.14
C GLY A 279 5.30 10.91 -4.55
N ASN A 280 5.75 9.77 -4.00
CA ASN A 280 4.86 8.84 -3.30
C ASN A 280 4.19 9.55 -2.10
N PRO A 281 2.84 9.68 -2.10
CA PRO A 281 2.14 10.47 -1.09
C PRO A 281 2.01 9.76 0.25
N LEU A 282 2.10 8.44 0.29
CA LEU A 282 1.87 7.65 1.49
C LEU A 282 2.68 6.35 1.49
N ALA A 283 3.48 6.18 2.53
CA ALA A 283 4.01 4.88 2.94
C ALA A 283 4.06 4.81 4.47
N ARG A 284 3.78 3.63 5.03
CA ARG A 284 3.83 3.37 6.47
C ARG A 284 4.73 2.19 6.77
N VAL A 285 5.28 2.17 7.97
CA VAL A 285 6.04 1.05 8.50
C VAL A 285 5.40 0.55 9.78
N TYR A 286 5.43 -0.76 9.99
CA TYR A 286 4.79 -1.41 11.12
C TYR A 286 5.79 -2.19 11.95
N SER A 287 5.70 -2.08 13.26
CA SER A 287 6.34 -2.99 14.19
C SER A 287 5.59 -4.32 14.22
N ARG A 288 6.25 -5.37 14.74
CA ARG A 288 5.58 -6.67 14.95
C ARG A 288 4.38 -6.57 15.91
N LYS A 289 4.42 -5.62 16.87
CA LYS A 289 3.30 -5.40 17.81
C LYS A 289 2.11 -4.76 17.10
N GLU A 290 2.35 -3.70 16.32
CA GLU A 290 1.31 -3.04 15.53
C GLU A 290 0.69 -3.97 14.49
N ALA A 291 1.50 -4.81 13.82
CA ALA A 291 0.99 -5.82 12.90
C ALA A 291 0.07 -6.83 13.60
N ARG A 292 0.44 -7.31 14.79
CA ARG A 292 -0.46 -8.20 15.57
C ARG A 292 -1.76 -7.51 15.97
N GLU A 293 -1.69 -6.23 16.33
CA GLU A 293 -2.90 -5.48 16.68
C GLU A 293 -3.84 -5.28 15.48
N LEU A 294 -3.29 -5.02 14.28
CA LEU A 294 -4.08 -4.95 13.05
C LEU A 294 -4.83 -6.26 12.74
N PHE A 295 -4.22 -7.40 13.08
CA PHE A 295 -4.77 -8.73 12.80
C PHE A 295 -5.36 -9.41 14.05
N LYS A 296 -5.74 -8.67 15.08
CA LYS A 296 -6.24 -9.21 16.35
C LYS A 296 -7.52 -10.04 16.25
N ASP A 297 -8.32 -9.79 15.22
CA ASP A 297 -9.59 -10.49 14.97
C ASP A 297 -9.40 -11.85 14.27
N PHE A 298 -8.17 -12.16 13.86
CA PHE A 298 -7.80 -13.47 13.31
C PHE A 298 -7.45 -14.46 14.42
N SER A 299 -7.80 -15.73 14.25
CA SER A 299 -7.60 -16.77 15.24
C SER A 299 -6.12 -17.12 15.46
N GLU A 300 -5.32 -17.10 14.38
CA GLU A 300 -3.89 -17.38 14.42
C GLU A 300 -3.12 -16.31 13.62
N VAL A 301 -2.03 -15.79 14.19
CA VAL A 301 -1.18 -14.80 13.53
C VAL A 301 0.30 -15.14 13.69
N THR A 302 0.93 -15.53 12.60
CA THR A 302 2.38 -15.77 12.52
C THR A 302 3.06 -14.66 11.76
N LEU A 303 4.20 -14.17 12.29
CA LEU A 303 4.99 -13.09 11.69
C LEU A 303 6.37 -13.59 11.32
N LYS A 304 6.75 -13.39 10.04
CA LYS A 304 8.10 -13.65 9.55
C LYS A 304 8.66 -12.38 8.89
N THR A 305 9.98 -12.21 8.90
CA THR A 305 10.62 -11.09 8.20
C THR A 305 11.59 -11.64 7.17
N TYR A 306 11.58 -10.98 5.99
CA TYR A 306 12.41 -11.32 4.84
C TYR A 306 12.99 -10.05 4.22
N PHE A 307 13.81 -10.23 3.21
CA PHE A 307 14.36 -9.22 2.34
C PHE A 307 15.31 -8.23 3.01
N LEU A 308 16.60 -8.52 2.86
CA LEU A 308 17.68 -7.60 3.15
C LEU A 308 18.33 -7.18 1.82
N ASN A 309 17.96 -6.01 1.30
CA ASN A 309 18.52 -5.55 0.03
C ASN A 309 20.03 -5.28 0.19
N LYS A 310 20.85 -6.04 -0.53
CA LYS A 310 22.32 -5.95 -0.49
C LYS A 310 22.85 -4.57 -0.84
N ARG A 311 22.14 -3.82 -1.69
CA ARG A 311 22.51 -2.43 -2.05
C ARG A 311 22.54 -1.49 -0.83
N TRP A 312 21.85 -1.84 0.26
CA TRP A 312 21.86 -1.05 1.50
C TRP A 312 23.03 -1.37 2.43
N LEU A 313 23.83 -2.39 2.07
CA LEU A 313 25.03 -2.79 2.79
C LEU A 313 26.27 -2.44 1.94
N PRO A 314 26.75 -1.18 2.01
CA PRO A 314 27.91 -0.78 1.23
C PRO A 314 29.10 -1.68 1.59
N VAL A 315 29.93 -2.01 0.59
CA VAL A 315 31.15 -2.82 0.70
C VAL A 315 30.89 -4.34 0.86
N ILE A 316 30.03 -4.77 1.81
CA ILE A 316 29.86 -6.21 2.13
C ILE A 316 28.65 -6.85 1.44
N GLY A 317 27.71 -6.06 0.92
CA GLY A 317 26.47 -6.59 0.37
C GLY A 317 26.66 -7.55 -0.80
N ASN A 318 27.64 -7.28 -1.70
CA ASN A 318 27.87 -8.11 -2.88
C ASN A 318 28.52 -9.48 -2.55
N VAL A 319 29.22 -9.59 -1.42
CA VAL A 319 29.90 -10.82 -0.98
C VAL A 319 29.12 -11.59 0.09
N LEU A 320 27.95 -11.09 0.50
CA LEU A 320 27.16 -11.71 1.54
C LEU A 320 26.52 -13.03 1.04
N PRO A 321 26.84 -14.21 1.64
CA PRO A 321 26.20 -15.47 1.29
C PRO A 321 24.68 -15.43 1.55
N ARG A 322 23.89 -16.13 0.70
CA ARG A 322 22.42 -16.19 0.86
C ARG A 322 21.95 -16.69 2.23
N SER A 323 22.66 -17.65 2.81
CA SER A 323 22.35 -18.20 4.14
C SER A 323 22.48 -17.14 5.23
N LEU A 324 23.52 -16.32 5.18
CA LEU A 324 23.72 -15.22 6.14
C LEU A 324 22.76 -14.07 5.87
N GLU A 325 22.50 -13.74 4.60
CA GLU A 325 21.45 -12.79 4.20
C GLU A 325 20.09 -13.18 4.79
N SER A 326 19.66 -14.45 4.64
CA SER A 326 18.40 -14.95 5.19
C SER A 326 18.36 -14.83 6.71
N ARG A 327 19.47 -15.16 7.39
CA ARG A 327 19.57 -15.07 8.85
C ARG A 327 19.48 -13.62 9.35
N LEU A 328 20.11 -12.68 8.66
CA LEU A 328 20.00 -11.26 8.97
C LEU A 328 18.60 -10.73 8.63
N ALA A 329 18.03 -11.14 7.48
CA ALA A 329 16.70 -10.75 7.05
C ALA A 329 15.61 -11.23 8.02
N SER A 330 15.76 -12.40 8.66
CA SER A 330 14.80 -12.89 9.65
C SER A 330 14.66 -11.96 10.87
N ARG A 331 15.65 -11.12 11.15
CA ARG A 331 15.65 -10.14 12.27
C ARG A 331 15.45 -8.69 11.79
N TRP A 332 16.12 -8.30 10.70
CA TRP A 332 16.22 -6.92 10.23
C TRP A 332 15.70 -6.71 8.81
N GLY A 333 14.98 -7.71 8.27
CA GLY A 333 14.38 -7.65 6.95
C GLY A 333 13.37 -6.52 6.81
N TRP A 334 13.23 -6.02 5.58
CA TRP A 334 12.33 -4.94 5.21
C TRP A 334 10.87 -5.40 5.12
N HIS A 335 10.64 -6.62 4.64
CA HIS A 335 9.33 -7.21 4.46
C HIS A 335 8.88 -7.93 5.73
N LEU A 336 7.83 -7.42 6.37
CA LEU A 336 7.11 -8.08 7.46
C LEU A 336 5.94 -8.84 6.86
N TRP A 337 6.05 -10.14 6.81
CA TRP A 337 5.03 -11.04 6.32
C TRP A 337 4.17 -11.52 7.47
N ILE A 338 2.86 -11.40 7.28
CA ILE A 338 1.81 -11.78 8.21
C ILE A 338 1.03 -12.93 7.59
N TYR A 339 1.00 -14.05 8.29
CA TYR A 339 0.19 -15.22 7.98
C TYR A 339 -0.89 -15.31 9.04
N ALA A 340 -2.14 -15.13 8.63
CA ALA A 340 -3.26 -15.08 9.55
C ALA A 340 -4.38 -16.02 9.08
N THR A 341 -5.06 -16.67 10.03
CA THR A 341 -6.21 -17.56 9.79
C THR A 341 -7.46 -16.93 10.40
N LYS A 342 -8.56 -16.88 9.64
CA LYS A 342 -9.88 -16.42 10.11
C LYS A 342 -10.53 -17.40 11.05
#